data_f27362f3c981f89c287dcc7c46cfa739
#
_entry.id   f27362f3c981f89c287dcc7c46cfa739
#
_cell.length_a   1.000
_cell.length_b   1.000
_cell.length_c   1.000
_cell.angle_alpha   90.00
_cell.angle_beta   90.00
_cell.angle_gamma   90.00
#
_symmetry.space_group_name_H-M   'P 1'
#
loop_
_entity.id
_entity.type
_entity.pdbx_description
1 polymer ?
#
loop_
_entity_poly.entity_id
_entity_poly.type
_entity_poly.pdbx_seq_one_letter_code
_entity_poly.pdbx_strand_id
1 'polypeptide(L)' 'MQWIDLRSDTVTQPTPAMRQAMATAEVGDDVYQDDPTVIQLERLAADMLGKDDALF' A
#
# COMPACT_ATOMS: atom_id res chain seq x y z
N MET A 1 19.15 4.15 -20.44
CA MET A 1 18.01 4.23 -21.37
C MET A 1 16.72 3.97 -20.61
N GLN A 2 15.71 4.75 -20.90
CA GLN A 2 14.39 4.57 -20.31
C GLN A 2 13.42 4.15 -21.39
N TRP A 3 12.57 3.20 -21.05
CA TRP A 3 11.47 2.79 -21.90
C TRP A 3 10.22 2.56 -21.06
N ILE A 4 9.08 2.59 -21.71
CA ILE A 4 7.80 2.26 -21.09
C ILE A 4 7.57 0.76 -21.29
N ASP A 5 7.45 0.04 -20.18
CA ASP A 5 7.27 -1.41 -20.18
C ASP A 5 5.85 -1.73 -19.70
N LEU A 6 5.03 -2.25 -20.60
CA LEU A 6 3.64 -2.58 -20.33
C LEU A 6 3.37 -4.08 -20.36
N ARG A 7 4.42 -4.91 -20.22
CA ARG A 7 4.27 -6.37 -20.28
C ARG A 7 3.41 -6.92 -19.15
N SER A 8 3.57 -6.40 -17.96
CA SER A 8 2.94 -6.96 -16.78
C SER A 8 3.03 -5.96 -15.63
N ASP A 9 2.06 -6.00 -14.72
CA ASP A 9 2.14 -5.27 -13.47
C ASP A 9 3.36 -5.68 -12.63
N THR A 10 3.85 -6.89 -12.82
CA THR A 10 4.99 -7.40 -12.05
C THR A 10 6.32 -6.71 -12.36
N VAL A 11 6.41 -5.95 -13.46
CA VAL A 11 7.63 -5.19 -13.79
C VAL A 11 7.63 -3.80 -13.14
N THR A 12 6.56 -3.40 -12.49
CA THR A 12 6.51 -2.11 -11.82
C THR A 12 7.43 -2.08 -10.62
N GLN A 13 7.92 -0.89 -10.31
CA GLN A 13 8.81 -0.71 -9.17
C GLN A 13 8.29 0.42 -8.28
N PRO A 14 8.55 0.35 -6.98
CA PRO A 14 8.14 1.42 -6.09
C PRO A 14 8.90 2.70 -6.38
N THR A 15 8.23 3.82 -6.23
CA THR A 15 8.85 5.15 -6.32
C THR A 15 9.74 5.38 -5.10
N PRO A 16 10.65 6.38 -5.15
CA PRO A 16 11.40 6.77 -3.95
C PRO A 16 10.51 7.09 -2.75
N ALA A 17 9.36 7.73 -2.96
CA ALA A 17 8.41 8.01 -1.90
C ALA A 17 7.83 6.73 -1.29
N MET A 18 7.51 5.74 -2.13
CA MET A 18 7.03 4.44 -1.66
C MET A 18 8.10 3.73 -0.84
N ARG A 19 9.36 3.77 -1.28
CA ARG A 19 10.47 3.15 -0.54
C ARG A 19 10.67 3.81 0.81
N GLN A 20 10.56 5.13 0.88
CA GLN A 20 10.65 5.87 2.13
C GLN A 20 9.51 5.50 3.08
N ALA A 21 8.30 5.40 2.56
CA ALA A 21 7.13 5.00 3.34
C ALA A 21 7.32 3.60 3.94
N MET A 22 7.83 2.64 3.15
CA MET A 22 8.12 1.30 3.65
C MET A 22 9.17 1.31 4.76
N ALA A 23 10.22 2.14 4.61
CA ALA A 23 11.31 2.20 5.58
C ALA A 23 10.88 2.79 6.92
N THR A 24 9.89 3.67 6.93
CA THR A 24 9.47 4.41 8.12
C THR A 24 8.09 4.01 8.64
N ALA A 25 7.42 3.05 7.99
CA ALA A 25 6.08 2.65 8.38
C ALA A 25 6.08 2.04 9.80
N GLU A 26 5.11 2.46 10.59
CA GLU A 26 4.83 1.77 11.86
C GLU A 26 4.19 0.43 11.57
N VAL A 27 4.58 -0.57 12.35
CA VAL A 27 4.07 -1.93 12.18
C VAL A 27 3.51 -2.45 13.49
N GLY A 28 2.58 -3.37 13.40
CA GLY A 28 1.99 -4.08 14.52
C GLY A 28 1.51 -5.44 14.07
N ASP A 29 0.79 -6.14 14.93
CA ASP A 29 0.31 -7.48 14.63
C ASP A 29 -1.01 -7.39 13.87
N ASP A 30 -0.97 -7.66 12.57
CA ASP A 30 -2.16 -7.58 11.72
C ASP A 30 -3.20 -8.64 12.07
N VAL A 31 -2.78 -9.78 12.60
CA VAL A 31 -3.70 -10.83 13.03
C VAL A 31 -4.64 -10.32 14.12
N TYR A 32 -4.13 -9.47 15.01
CA TYR A 32 -4.92 -8.82 16.06
C TYR A 32 -5.43 -7.45 15.65
N GLN A 33 -5.26 -7.06 14.38
CA GLN A 33 -5.66 -5.76 13.85
C GLN A 33 -4.97 -4.59 14.57
N ASP A 34 -3.72 -4.79 14.93
CA ASP A 34 -2.91 -3.80 15.64
C ASP A 34 -1.88 -3.10 14.76
N ASP A 35 -1.81 -3.46 13.46
CA ASP A 35 -0.88 -2.80 12.54
C ASP A 35 -1.48 -1.47 12.05
N PRO A 36 -0.93 -0.31 12.48
CA PRO A 36 -1.54 0.97 12.13
C PRO A 36 -1.42 1.30 10.64
N THR A 37 -0.41 0.79 9.96
CA THR A 37 -0.23 1.03 8.51
C THR A 37 -1.24 0.25 7.70
N VAL A 38 -1.52 -1.00 8.07
CA VAL A 38 -2.57 -1.80 7.42
C VAL A 38 -3.94 -1.18 7.65
N ILE A 39 -4.23 -0.76 8.88
CA ILE A 39 -5.49 -0.08 9.21
C ILE A 39 -5.66 1.18 8.36
N GLN A 40 -4.60 1.98 8.23
CA GLN A 40 -4.63 3.20 7.43
C GLN A 40 -4.87 2.89 5.95
N LEU A 41 -4.23 1.85 5.42
CA LEU A 41 -4.41 1.42 4.04
C LEU A 41 -5.85 1.00 3.78
N GLU A 42 -6.41 0.19 4.67
CA GLU A 42 -7.79 -0.30 4.53
C GLU A 42 -8.78 0.87 4.54
N ARG A 43 -8.60 1.83 5.43
CA ARG A 43 -9.46 3.00 5.51
C ARG A 43 -9.35 3.88 4.27
N LEU A 44 -8.13 4.10 3.79
CA LEU A 44 -7.91 4.88 2.59
C LEU A 44 -8.54 4.21 1.36
N ALA A 45 -8.39 2.90 1.23
CA ALA A 45 -8.98 2.16 0.12
C ALA A 45 -10.51 2.24 0.14
N ALA A 46 -11.11 2.09 1.32
CA ALA A 46 -12.56 2.23 1.49
C ALA A 46 -13.04 3.62 1.09
N ASP A 47 -12.33 4.66 1.52
CA ASP A 47 -12.67 6.05 1.21
C ASP A 47 -12.58 6.32 -0.29
N MET A 48 -11.50 5.86 -0.93
CA MET A 48 -11.28 6.10 -2.36
C MET A 48 -12.31 5.42 -3.23
N LEU A 49 -12.84 4.27 -2.80
CA LEU A 49 -13.84 3.51 -3.54
C LEU A 49 -15.28 3.79 -3.08
N GLY A 50 -15.45 4.66 -2.10
CA GLY A 50 -16.78 5.00 -1.57
C GLY A 50 -17.47 3.82 -0.90
N LYS A 51 -16.71 2.94 -0.25
CA LYS A 51 -17.22 1.78 0.46
C LYS A 51 -17.14 1.97 1.96
N ASP A 52 -17.92 1.17 2.69
CA ASP A 52 -17.96 1.27 4.15
C ASP A 52 -16.69 0.73 4.79
N ASP A 53 -16.07 -0.27 4.17
CA ASP A 53 -14.90 -0.94 4.72
C ASP A 53 -14.05 -1.55 3.59
N ALA A 54 -12.84 -1.96 3.94
CA ALA A 54 -11.92 -2.65 3.06
C ALA A 54 -11.06 -3.61 3.87
N LEU A 55 -10.58 -4.67 3.21
CA LEU A 55 -9.72 -5.68 3.81
C LEU A 55 -8.50 -5.88 2.93
N PHE A 56 -7.32 -5.77 3.54
CA PHE A 56 -6.06 -6.04 2.86
C PHE A 56 -5.72 -7.51 2.89
#